data_276a10e9dd75cd00b96240fe069f02d7
#
_entry.id   276a10e9dd75cd00b96240fe069f02d7
#
_cell.length_a   1.000
_cell.length_b   1.000
_cell.length_c   1.000
_cell.angle_alpha   90.00
_cell.angle_beta   90.00
_cell.angle_gamma   90.00
#
_symmetry.space_group_name_H-M   'P 1'
#
loop_
_entity.id
_entity.type
_entity.pdbx_description
1 polymer ?
#
loop_
_entity_poly.entity_id
_entity_poly.type
_entity_poly.pdbx_seq_one_letter_code
_entity_poly.pdbx_strand_id
1 'polypeptide(L)'
;LGFAEIKLEVIGYTNEMGNESAEIGVLVPFCKYNEVGQILSKILPDYTPDQKQTKSVSFFPFVSWFLLFFGIAFSVILAVAVVFMLTIDVATTTANIVILCILGLAFIIFAFKLVGALLNYKTNGLAIDNGKITAYNGGFTKNITVFKAKNLIAVANVTTPLRKKAGIASLVMHLKTNALSNEVKVHIQKEELSQELQN
;
A
#
# COMPACT_ATOMS: atom_id res chain seq x y z
N LEU A 1 -14.13 8.65 -7.83
CA LEU A 1 -14.85 7.69 -8.68
C LEU A 1 -15.23 6.52 -7.81
N GLY A 2 -16.49 6.38 -7.40
CA GLY A 2 -16.97 5.41 -6.40
C GLY A 2 -17.24 4.01 -6.95
N PHE A 3 -16.37 3.46 -7.79
CA PHE A 3 -16.54 2.14 -8.38
C PHE A 3 -15.55 1.13 -7.80
N ALA A 4 -15.96 -0.12 -7.72
CA ALA A 4 -15.19 -1.24 -7.20
C ALA A 4 -15.34 -2.48 -8.09
N GLU A 5 -14.32 -3.33 -8.05
CA GLU A 5 -14.30 -4.68 -8.60
C GLU A 5 -14.20 -5.66 -7.44
N ILE A 6 -14.96 -6.75 -7.48
CA ILE A 6 -14.89 -7.82 -6.48
C ILE A 6 -14.23 -9.02 -7.11
N LYS A 7 -13.07 -9.41 -6.55
CA LYS A 7 -12.31 -10.61 -6.94
C LYS A 7 -12.44 -11.67 -5.86
N LEU A 8 -12.61 -12.90 -6.29
CA LEU A 8 -12.58 -14.07 -5.42
C LEU A 8 -11.37 -14.90 -5.75
N GLU A 9 -10.55 -15.17 -4.76
CA GLU A 9 -9.44 -16.10 -4.87
C GLU A 9 -9.80 -17.40 -4.17
N VAL A 10 -9.87 -18.48 -4.95
CA VAL A 10 -10.21 -19.81 -4.44
C VAL A 10 -8.92 -20.56 -4.12
N ILE A 11 -8.80 -21.01 -2.88
CA ILE A 11 -7.66 -21.78 -2.40
C ILE A 11 -7.90 -23.27 -2.67
N GLY A 12 -6.92 -23.94 -3.28
CA GLY A 12 -6.97 -25.40 -3.47
C GLY A 12 -7.67 -25.85 -4.76
N TYR A 13 -7.82 -24.98 -5.73
CA TYR A 13 -8.32 -25.39 -7.06
C TYR A 13 -7.19 -26.06 -7.83
N THR A 14 -7.41 -27.30 -8.25
CA THR A 14 -6.52 -28.05 -9.15
C THR A 14 -7.10 -27.96 -10.56
N ASN A 15 -6.34 -27.45 -11.50
CA ASN A 15 -6.73 -27.46 -12.91
C ASN A 15 -6.73 -28.90 -13.45
N GLU A 16 -7.51 -29.15 -14.51
CA GLU A 16 -7.58 -30.48 -15.18
C GLU A 16 -6.20 -31.03 -15.60
N MET A 17 -5.16 -30.19 -15.66
CA MET A 17 -3.76 -30.57 -15.92
C MET A 17 -2.95 -30.92 -14.66
N GLY A 18 -3.57 -30.98 -13.47
CA GLY A 18 -2.88 -31.31 -12.22
C GLY A 18 -1.98 -30.20 -11.66
N ASN A 19 -1.92 -29.06 -12.29
CA ASN A 19 -1.21 -27.88 -11.76
C ASN A 19 -2.11 -27.15 -10.77
N GLU A 20 -1.66 -27.05 -9.53
CA GLU A 20 -2.28 -26.24 -8.50
C GLU A 20 -2.09 -24.77 -8.84
N SER A 21 -3.13 -24.14 -9.35
CA SER A 21 -3.15 -22.69 -9.59
C SER A 21 -4.24 -22.03 -8.74
N ALA A 22 -3.92 -20.88 -8.16
CA ALA A 22 -4.95 -20.04 -7.58
C ALA A 22 -5.70 -19.38 -8.74
N GLU A 23 -6.95 -19.77 -8.95
CA GLU A 23 -7.80 -19.11 -9.92
C GLU A 23 -8.39 -17.85 -9.27
N ILE A 24 -7.99 -16.69 -9.80
CA ILE A 24 -8.59 -15.42 -9.42
C ILE A 24 -9.81 -15.20 -10.29
N GLY A 25 -10.98 -15.57 -9.77
CA GLY A 25 -12.24 -15.29 -10.41
C GLY A 25 -12.72 -13.86 -10.17
N VAL A 26 -13.16 -13.16 -11.21
CA VAL A 26 -13.85 -11.89 -11.04
C VAL A 26 -15.30 -12.19 -10.73
N LEU A 27 -15.71 -11.95 -9.48
CA LEU A 27 -17.09 -12.19 -9.04
C LEU A 27 -18.03 -11.10 -9.57
N VAL A 28 -17.62 -9.84 -9.46
CA VAL A 28 -18.35 -8.68 -9.97
C VAL A 28 -17.34 -7.72 -10.59
N PRO A 29 -17.32 -7.57 -11.91
CA PRO A 29 -16.32 -6.75 -12.59
C PRO A 29 -16.50 -5.24 -12.35
N PHE A 30 -17.72 -4.82 -12.05
CA PHE A 30 -18.03 -3.40 -11.89
C PHE A 30 -19.27 -3.20 -11.00
N CYS A 31 -19.10 -2.51 -9.87
CA CYS A 31 -20.17 -2.12 -8.98
C CYS A 31 -19.86 -0.79 -8.29
N LYS A 32 -20.87 -0.15 -7.71
CA LYS A 32 -20.62 1.02 -6.86
C LYS A 32 -20.01 0.59 -5.53
N TYR A 33 -19.05 1.36 -5.03
CA TYR A 33 -18.39 1.06 -3.77
C TYR A 33 -19.37 0.85 -2.60
N ASN A 34 -20.46 1.64 -2.55
CA ASN A 34 -21.49 1.52 -1.52
C ASN A 34 -22.31 0.24 -1.60
N GLU A 35 -22.34 -0.42 -2.76
CA GLU A 35 -23.10 -1.65 -2.99
C GLU A 35 -22.28 -2.92 -2.65
N VAL A 36 -20.93 -2.79 -2.55
CA VAL A 36 -20.02 -3.91 -2.27
C VAL A 36 -20.45 -4.68 -1.01
N GLY A 37 -20.74 -3.98 0.08
CA GLY A 37 -21.17 -4.61 1.33
C GLY A 37 -22.48 -5.38 1.19
N GLN A 38 -23.45 -4.86 0.45
CA GLN A 38 -24.73 -5.51 0.21
C GLN A 38 -24.60 -6.74 -0.70
N ILE A 39 -23.74 -6.65 -1.71
CA ILE A 39 -23.45 -7.76 -2.62
C ILE A 39 -22.76 -8.89 -1.86
N LEU A 40 -21.70 -8.57 -1.10
CA LEU A 40 -20.96 -9.55 -0.32
C LEU A 40 -21.81 -10.19 0.78
N SER A 41 -22.66 -9.44 1.47
CA SER A 41 -23.54 -9.99 2.50
C SER A 41 -24.55 -11.02 1.96
N LYS A 42 -24.92 -10.91 0.69
CA LYS A 42 -25.83 -11.86 0.02
C LYS A 42 -25.12 -13.12 -0.50
N ILE A 43 -23.88 -12.95 -1.03
CA ILE A 43 -23.16 -14.04 -1.71
C ILE A 43 -22.19 -14.73 -0.74
N LEU A 44 -21.46 -13.96 0.07
CA LEU A 44 -20.40 -14.42 0.97
C LEU A 44 -20.45 -13.66 2.31
N PRO A 45 -21.47 -13.91 3.16
CA PRO A 45 -21.67 -13.15 4.40
C PRO A 45 -20.45 -13.19 5.33
N ASP A 46 -19.72 -14.31 5.34
CA ASP A 46 -18.51 -14.50 6.14
C ASP A 46 -17.33 -13.61 5.74
N TYR A 47 -17.35 -13.04 4.54
CA TYR A 47 -16.27 -12.25 3.97
C TYR A 47 -16.62 -10.77 3.80
N THR A 48 -17.67 -10.31 4.45
CA THR A 48 -17.95 -8.86 4.49
C THR A 48 -16.86 -8.12 5.23
N PRO A 49 -16.29 -7.05 4.64
CA PRO A 49 -15.22 -6.29 5.29
C PRO A 49 -15.73 -5.59 6.55
N ASP A 50 -14.95 -5.66 7.63
CA ASP A 50 -15.27 -4.97 8.86
C ASP A 50 -15.04 -3.47 8.72
N GLN A 51 -15.91 -2.67 9.32
CA GLN A 51 -15.78 -1.22 9.30
C GLN A 51 -14.72 -0.69 10.28
N LYS A 52 -14.25 -1.50 11.22
CA LYS A 52 -13.23 -1.12 12.21
C LYS A 52 -11.84 -1.16 11.57
N GLN A 53 -11.37 -0.01 11.13
CA GLN A 53 -9.97 0.17 10.76
C GLN A 53 -9.15 0.36 12.04
N THR A 54 -8.28 -0.58 12.34
CA THR A 54 -7.20 -0.32 13.29
C THR A 54 -6.29 0.73 12.65
N LYS A 55 -6.17 1.88 13.29
CA LYS A 55 -5.27 2.93 12.76
C LYS A 55 -3.86 2.39 12.72
N SER A 56 -3.28 2.43 11.55
CA SER A 56 -1.85 2.26 11.33
C SER A 56 -1.06 3.31 12.15
N VAL A 57 0.20 3.34 12.02
CA VAL A 57 1.19 4.18 12.69
C VAL A 57 0.73 5.64 12.88
N SER A 58 1.25 6.29 13.92
CA SER A 58 1.08 7.73 14.14
C SER A 58 1.51 8.52 12.89
N PHE A 59 0.80 9.59 12.61
CA PHE A 59 1.04 10.46 11.44
C PHE A 59 2.46 11.03 11.38
N PHE A 60 2.98 11.46 12.51
CA PHE A 60 4.29 12.11 12.59
C PHE A 60 5.46 11.21 12.15
N PRO A 61 5.64 9.97 12.65
CA PRO A 61 6.68 9.07 12.16
C PRO A 61 6.56 8.74 10.67
N PHE A 62 5.34 8.64 10.15
CA PHE A 62 5.10 8.39 8.74
C PHE A 62 5.57 9.56 7.86
N VAL A 63 5.17 10.79 8.20
CA VAL A 63 5.55 11.99 7.46
C VAL A 63 7.04 12.24 7.56
N SER A 64 7.63 12.09 8.74
CA SER A 64 9.08 12.27 8.93
C SER A 64 9.91 11.31 8.07
N TRP A 65 9.47 10.05 7.96
CA TRP A 65 10.14 9.07 7.12
C TRP A 65 10.03 9.43 5.62
N PHE A 66 8.86 9.86 5.18
CA PHE A 66 8.64 10.31 3.80
C PHE A 66 9.52 11.52 3.47
N LEU A 67 9.52 12.54 4.34
CA LEU A 67 10.32 13.75 4.17
C LEU A 67 11.82 13.45 4.16
N LEU A 68 12.30 12.49 4.97
CA LEU A 68 13.70 12.12 5.02
C LEU A 68 14.17 11.53 3.68
N PHE A 69 13.40 10.63 3.08
CA PHE A 69 13.79 10.01 1.81
C PHE A 69 13.60 10.92 0.60
N PHE A 70 12.41 11.46 0.44
CA PHE A 70 12.08 12.29 -0.73
C PHE A 70 12.57 13.71 -0.59
N GLY A 71 12.64 14.24 0.62
CA GLY A 71 13.17 15.57 0.91
C GLY A 71 14.68 15.65 0.63
N ILE A 72 15.46 14.65 1.03
CA ILE A 72 16.89 14.59 0.71
C ILE A 72 17.10 14.51 -0.80
N ALA A 73 16.38 13.62 -1.50
CA ALA A 73 16.49 13.48 -2.94
C ALA A 73 16.16 14.79 -3.66
N PHE A 74 15.09 15.47 -3.25
CA PHE A 74 14.72 16.77 -3.80
C PHE A 74 15.74 17.86 -3.50
N SER A 75 16.29 17.89 -2.29
CA SER A 75 17.33 18.86 -1.90
C SER A 75 18.60 18.67 -2.71
N VAL A 76 19.01 17.44 -3.01
CA VAL A 76 20.17 17.14 -3.85
C VAL A 76 19.93 17.63 -5.28
N ILE A 77 18.76 17.38 -5.86
CA ILE A 77 18.41 17.87 -7.19
C ILE A 77 18.46 19.40 -7.24
N LEU A 78 17.91 20.05 -6.22
CA LEU A 78 17.91 21.49 -6.11
C LEU A 78 19.33 22.05 -6.00
N ALA A 79 20.18 21.46 -5.14
CA ALA A 79 21.56 21.87 -4.96
C ALA A 79 22.37 21.72 -6.27
N VAL A 80 22.23 20.62 -6.96
CA VAL A 80 22.89 20.40 -8.27
C VAL A 80 22.42 21.45 -9.29
N ALA A 81 21.14 21.75 -9.35
CA ALA A 81 20.61 22.78 -10.26
C ALA A 81 21.16 24.18 -9.94
N VAL A 82 21.26 24.53 -8.65
CA VAL A 82 21.83 25.82 -8.22
C VAL A 82 23.32 25.91 -8.56
N VAL A 83 24.10 24.85 -8.26
CA VAL A 83 25.53 24.80 -8.63
C VAL A 83 25.70 24.94 -10.13
N PHE A 84 24.89 24.25 -10.91
CA PHE A 84 24.92 24.34 -12.37
C PHE A 84 24.62 25.76 -12.86
N MET A 85 23.63 26.44 -12.27
CA MET A 85 23.33 27.85 -12.59
C MET A 85 24.48 28.80 -12.24
N LEU A 86 25.25 28.52 -11.17
CA LEU A 86 26.33 29.39 -10.74
C LEU A 86 27.64 29.14 -11.48
N THR A 87 27.91 27.91 -11.95
CA THR A 87 29.18 27.52 -12.56
C THR A 87 29.19 27.68 -14.09
N ILE A 88 28.04 27.58 -14.73
CA ILE A 88 27.94 27.80 -16.17
C ILE A 88 27.58 29.27 -16.38
N ASP A 89 28.44 29.98 -17.08
CA ASP A 89 28.22 31.36 -17.49
C ASP A 89 27.09 31.35 -18.53
N VAL A 90 25.85 31.16 -18.04
CA VAL A 90 24.68 30.90 -18.87
C VAL A 90 24.14 32.23 -19.36
N ALA A 91 24.87 32.82 -20.29
CA ALA A 91 24.39 33.97 -21.03
C ALA A 91 23.18 33.67 -21.95
N THR A 92 22.77 32.40 -22.02
CA THR A 92 21.66 31.96 -22.83
C THR A 92 20.38 31.75 -22.02
N THR A 93 19.38 32.56 -22.26
CA THR A 93 18.03 32.45 -21.70
C THR A 93 17.45 31.02 -21.82
N THR A 94 17.84 30.30 -22.85
CA THR A 94 17.41 28.95 -23.16
C THR A 94 17.79 27.93 -22.08
N ALA A 95 19.03 27.96 -21.57
CA ALA A 95 19.50 27.03 -20.54
C ALA A 95 18.76 27.25 -19.20
N ASN A 96 18.53 28.50 -18.82
CA ASN A 96 17.78 28.84 -17.63
C ASN A 96 16.33 28.34 -17.70
N ILE A 97 15.68 28.43 -18.87
CA ILE A 97 14.35 27.88 -19.09
C ILE A 97 14.33 26.37 -18.93
N VAL A 98 15.32 25.66 -19.51
CA VAL A 98 15.41 24.20 -19.39
C VAL A 98 15.58 23.77 -17.92
N ILE A 99 16.44 24.43 -17.16
CA ILE A 99 16.63 24.12 -15.73
C ILE A 99 15.33 24.39 -14.94
N LEU A 100 14.66 25.49 -15.20
CA LEU A 100 13.39 25.83 -14.56
C LEU A 100 12.31 24.77 -14.87
N CYS A 101 12.25 24.28 -16.10
CA CYS A 101 11.33 23.20 -16.49
C CYS A 101 11.64 21.90 -15.77
N ILE A 102 12.92 21.51 -15.61
CA ILE A 102 13.34 20.32 -14.89
C ILE A 102 12.95 20.42 -13.40
N LEU A 103 13.23 21.56 -12.77
CA LEU A 103 12.85 21.80 -11.38
C LEU A 103 11.35 21.78 -11.18
N GLY A 104 10.59 22.39 -12.09
CA GLY A 104 9.13 22.38 -12.10
C GLY A 104 8.58 20.95 -12.18
N LEU A 105 9.11 20.14 -13.09
CA LEU A 105 8.73 18.74 -13.23
C LEU A 105 9.05 17.92 -11.96
N ALA A 106 10.25 18.09 -11.40
CA ALA A 106 10.64 17.44 -10.15
C ALA A 106 9.71 17.81 -8.99
N PHE A 107 9.32 19.09 -8.89
CA PHE A 107 8.37 19.55 -7.88
C PHE A 107 6.97 18.94 -8.06
N ILE A 108 6.48 18.82 -9.29
CA ILE A 108 5.18 18.18 -9.58
C ILE A 108 5.22 16.72 -9.15
N ILE A 109 6.29 15.98 -9.50
CA ILE A 109 6.45 14.58 -9.12
C ILE A 109 6.50 14.45 -7.59
N PHE A 110 7.24 15.31 -6.91
CA PHE A 110 7.31 15.31 -5.45
C PHE A 110 5.95 15.57 -4.82
N ALA A 111 5.21 16.57 -5.28
CA ALA A 111 3.87 16.89 -4.78
C ALA A 111 2.90 15.71 -4.99
N PHE A 112 2.94 15.06 -6.17
CA PHE A 112 2.11 13.92 -6.46
C PHE A 112 2.42 12.72 -5.55
N LYS A 113 3.70 12.45 -5.29
CA LYS A 113 4.13 11.41 -4.34
C LYS A 113 3.70 11.73 -2.90
N LEU A 114 3.78 12.99 -2.48
CA LEU A 114 3.32 13.44 -1.17
C LEU A 114 1.83 13.20 -0.99
N VAL A 115 1.00 13.59 -1.96
CA VAL A 115 -0.43 13.34 -1.94
C VAL A 115 -0.73 11.84 -1.88
N GLY A 116 -0.04 11.03 -2.70
CA GLY A 116 -0.17 9.57 -2.67
C GLY A 116 0.20 8.97 -1.31
N ALA A 117 1.25 9.48 -0.67
CA ALA A 117 1.66 9.05 0.66
C ALA A 117 0.62 9.41 1.74
N LEU A 118 0.06 10.61 1.69
CA LEU A 118 -1.01 11.04 2.61
C LEU A 118 -2.28 10.21 2.45
N LEU A 119 -2.67 9.90 1.21
CA LEU A 119 -3.81 9.02 0.93
C LEU A 119 -3.55 7.60 1.46
N ASN A 120 -2.35 7.08 1.21
CA ASN A 120 -1.92 5.77 1.69
C ASN A 120 -1.97 5.69 3.22
N TYR A 121 -1.50 6.71 3.92
CA TYR A 121 -1.61 6.79 5.37
C TYR A 121 -3.06 6.70 5.88
N LYS A 122 -4.00 7.36 5.19
CA LYS A 122 -5.42 7.35 5.59
C LYS A 122 -6.12 6.03 5.30
N THR A 123 -5.69 5.32 4.26
CA THR A 123 -6.38 4.13 3.76
C THR A 123 -5.81 2.83 4.28
N ASN A 124 -4.55 2.80 4.71
CA ASN A 124 -3.93 1.59 5.25
C ASN A 124 -4.46 1.28 6.64
N GLY A 125 -4.73 0.01 6.87
CA GLY A 125 -5.16 -0.48 8.16
C GLY A 125 -5.31 -1.99 8.18
N LEU A 126 -5.49 -2.53 9.36
CA LEU A 126 -5.79 -3.93 9.61
C LEU A 126 -6.95 -3.99 10.59
N ALA A 127 -7.92 -4.83 10.32
CA ALA A 127 -8.99 -5.15 11.26
C ALA A 127 -8.98 -6.65 11.53
N ILE A 128 -9.05 -7.02 12.79
CA ILE A 128 -9.12 -8.42 13.23
C ILE A 128 -10.40 -8.54 14.03
N ASP A 129 -11.31 -9.38 13.57
CA ASP A 129 -12.56 -9.65 14.25
C ASP A 129 -13.01 -11.10 14.03
N ASN A 130 -13.35 -11.80 15.13
CA ASN A 130 -13.92 -13.15 15.13
C ASN A 130 -13.21 -14.16 14.19
N GLY A 131 -11.87 -14.16 14.18
CA GLY A 131 -11.09 -15.05 13.32
C GLY A 131 -11.09 -14.68 11.83
N LYS A 132 -11.54 -13.47 11.51
CA LYS A 132 -11.48 -12.85 10.19
C LYS A 132 -10.48 -11.70 10.23
N ILE A 133 -9.66 -11.62 9.20
CA ILE A 133 -8.66 -10.57 9.03
C ILE A 133 -9.03 -9.77 7.79
N THR A 134 -9.16 -8.47 7.96
CA THR A 134 -9.42 -7.53 6.87
C THR A 134 -8.22 -6.60 6.72
N ALA A 135 -7.51 -6.72 5.63
CA ALA A 135 -6.37 -5.89 5.30
C ALA A 135 -6.79 -4.76 4.34
N TYR A 136 -6.57 -3.53 4.79
CA TYR A 136 -6.80 -2.34 3.99
C TYR A 136 -5.48 -1.83 3.48
N ASN A 137 -5.35 -1.73 2.17
CA ASN A 137 -4.15 -1.25 1.51
C ASN A 137 -4.55 -0.28 0.39
N GLY A 138 -3.81 0.80 0.25
CA GLY A 138 -4.14 1.70 -0.85
C GLY A 138 -3.54 3.09 -0.73
N GLY A 139 -3.61 3.79 -1.83
CA GLY A 139 -3.30 5.20 -1.96
C GLY A 139 -4.38 5.83 -2.82
N PHE A 140 -4.11 5.98 -4.11
CA PHE A 140 -5.12 6.40 -5.08
C PHE A 140 -6.18 5.32 -5.34
N THR A 141 -5.77 4.04 -5.29
CA THR A 141 -6.65 2.88 -5.40
C THR A 141 -6.71 2.17 -4.05
N LYS A 142 -7.90 1.84 -3.57
CA LYS A 142 -8.10 1.10 -2.33
C LYS A 142 -8.24 -0.39 -2.64
N ASN A 143 -7.40 -1.20 -2.02
CA ASN A 143 -7.49 -2.65 -2.05
C ASN A 143 -7.90 -3.15 -0.66
N ILE A 144 -9.00 -3.87 -0.57
CA ILE A 144 -9.50 -4.47 0.66
C ILE A 144 -9.44 -5.98 0.47
N THR A 145 -8.62 -6.64 1.26
CA THR A 145 -8.48 -8.10 1.22
C THR A 145 -9.03 -8.70 2.50
N VAL A 146 -10.01 -9.59 2.37
CA VAL A 146 -10.65 -10.25 3.51
C VAL A 146 -10.34 -11.75 3.46
N PHE A 147 -9.83 -12.30 4.55
CA PHE A 147 -9.54 -13.73 4.67
C PHE A 147 -9.75 -14.24 6.10
N LYS A 148 -9.96 -15.55 6.25
CA LYS A 148 -10.09 -16.18 7.56
C LYS A 148 -8.70 -16.42 8.18
N ALA A 149 -8.54 -16.19 9.47
CA ALA A 149 -7.26 -16.40 10.17
C ALA A 149 -6.71 -17.82 10.02
N LYS A 150 -7.57 -18.83 9.89
CA LYS A 150 -7.18 -20.22 9.63
C LYS A 150 -6.41 -20.44 8.32
N ASN A 151 -6.51 -19.49 7.40
CA ASN A 151 -5.80 -19.53 6.11
C ASN A 151 -4.44 -18.81 6.19
N LEU A 152 -4.08 -18.26 7.34
CA LEU A 152 -2.79 -17.62 7.58
C LEU A 152 -1.77 -18.71 7.91
N ILE A 153 -0.65 -18.76 7.18
CA ILE A 153 0.46 -19.69 7.42
C ILE A 153 1.54 -19.01 8.24
N ALA A 154 1.91 -17.81 7.84
CA ALA A 154 3.00 -17.08 8.46
C ALA A 154 2.78 -15.58 8.39
N VAL A 155 3.32 -14.90 9.39
CA VAL A 155 3.34 -13.43 9.46
C VAL A 155 4.79 -13.00 9.57
N ALA A 156 5.25 -12.22 8.60
CA ALA A 156 6.60 -11.68 8.60
C ALA A 156 6.58 -10.16 8.79
N ASN A 157 7.41 -9.68 9.70
CA ASN A 157 7.68 -8.27 9.87
C ASN A 157 8.88 -7.86 9.04
N VAL A 158 8.65 -7.03 8.05
CA VAL A 158 9.71 -6.43 7.25
C VAL A 158 9.94 -5.00 7.72
N THR A 159 11.09 -4.77 8.32
CA THR A 159 11.48 -3.44 8.80
C THR A 159 12.91 -3.12 8.40
N THR A 160 13.19 -1.84 8.19
CA THR A 160 14.56 -1.33 8.01
C THR A 160 15.05 -0.72 9.34
N PRO A 161 16.38 -0.61 9.58
CA PRO A 161 16.90 -0.03 10.82
C PRO A 161 16.31 1.34 11.19
N LEU A 162 16.05 2.18 10.19
CA LEU A 162 15.44 3.50 10.37
C LEU A 162 13.96 3.40 10.75
N ARG A 163 13.22 2.47 10.12
CA ARG A 163 11.80 2.22 10.43
C ARG A 163 11.64 1.62 11.81
N LYS A 164 12.54 0.72 12.20
CA LYS A 164 12.55 0.10 13.53
C LYS A 164 12.68 1.16 14.63
N LYS A 165 13.58 2.15 14.46
CA LYS A 165 13.70 3.29 15.40
C LYS A 165 12.42 4.13 15.50
N ALA A 166 11.60 4.16 14.45
CA ALA A 166 10.32 4.86 14.43
C ALA A 166 9.13 3.97 14.86
N GLY A 167 9.37 2.71 15.27
CA GLY A 167 8.32 1.75 15.64
C GLY A 167 7.42 1.34 14.47
N ILE A 168 7.97 1.38 13.24
CA ILE A 168 7.22 1.13 12.01
C ILE A 168 7.72 -0.15 11.34
N ALA A 169 6.81 -1.06 11.04
CA ALA A 169 7.06 -2.27 10.27
C ALA A 169 6.07 -2.41 9.11
N SER A 170 6.43 -3.16 8.10
CA SER A 170 5.51 -3.65 7.08
C SER A 170 5.17 -5.09 7.39
N LEU A 171 3.90 -5.38 7.51
CA LEU A 171 3.39 -6.70 7.79
C LEU A 171 3.18 -7.44 6.48
N VAL A 172 3.81 -8.59 6.33
CA VAL A 172 3.63 -9.50 5.19
C VAL A 172 2.95 -10.76 5.72
N MET A 173 1.75 -11.01 5.27
CA MET A 173 0.95 -12.16 5.66
C MET A 173 0.97 -13.18 4.52
N HIS A 174 1.47 -14.38 4.80
CA HIS A 174 1.49 -15.49 3.85
C HIS A 174 0.24 -16.32 4.06
N LEU A 175 -0.58 -16.41 3.02
CA LEU A 175 -1.81 -17.18 3.04
C LEU A 175 -1.55 -18.61 2.55
N LYS A 176 -2.34 -19.54 3.06
CA LYS A 176 -2.35 -20.94 2.60
C LYS A 176 -2.98 -20.97 1.20
N THR A 177 -2.14 -20.95 0.18
CA THR A 177 -2.55 -21.12 -1.21
C THR A 177 -1.62 -22.10 -1.89
N ASN A 178 -2.10 -22.76 -2.92
CA ASN A 178 -1.29 -23.66 -3.71
C ASN A 178 -0.40 -22.93 -4.73
N ALA A 179 -0.61 -21.62 -4.91
CA ALA A 179 0.24 -20.78 -5.74
C ALA A 179 1.36 -20.16 -4.90
N LEU A 180 2.56 -20.16 -5.45
CA LEU A 180 3.84 -19.79 -4.83
C LEU A 180 3.93 -18.36 -4.23
N SER A 181 2.89 -17.53 -4.27
CA SER A 181 3.02 -16.12 -3.88
C SER A 181 1.73 -15.39 -3.52
N ASN A 182 0.86 -15.94 -2.66
CA ASN A 182 -0.21 -15.09 -2.13
C ASN A 182 0.22 -14.43 -0.83
N GLU A 183 0.96 -13.35 -1.02
CA GLU A 183 1.37 -12.46 0.04
C GLU A 183 0.42 -11.26 0.11
N VAL A 184 -0.23 -11.09 1.24
CA VAL A 184 -0.94 -9.85 1.55
C VAL A 184 0.00 -8.94 2.32
N LYS A 185 0.44 -7.86 1.67
CA LYS A 185 1.31 -6.85 2.29
C LYS A 185 0.47 -5.71 2.82
N VAL A 186 0.58 -5.46 4.12
CA VAL A 186 0.03 -4.24 4.73
C VAL A 186 1.20 -3.35 5.10
N HIS A 187 1.30 -2.22 4.42
CA HIS A 187 2.40 -1.29 4.61
C HIS A 187 2.19 -0.45 5.87
N ILE A 188 3.26 -0.26 6.61
CA ILE A 188 3.34 0.73 7.70
C ILE A 188 2.34 0.44 8.82
N GLN A 189 2.65 -0.57 9.62
CA GLN A 189 1.93 -0.94 10.83
C GLN A 189 2.80 -0.76 12.06
N LYS A 190 2.18 -0.67 13.25
CA LYS A 190 2.90 -0.76 14.52
C LYS A 190 3.46 -2.17 14.70
N GLU A 191 4.68 -2.27 15.21
CA GLU A 191 5.33 -3.55 15.48
C GLU A 191 4.54 -4.42 16.48
N GLU A 192 3.80 -3.78 17.40
CA GLU A 192 2.93 -4.45 18.40
C GLU A 192 1.82 -5.30 17.76
N LEU A 193 1.22 -4.85 16.64
CA LEU A 193 0.17 -5.57 15.94
C LEU A 193 0.62 -6.91 15.35
N SER A 194 1.90 -7.04 15.06
CA SER A 194 2.44 -8.31 14.55
C SER A 194 2.59 -9.35 15.63
N GLN A 195 2.85 -8.94 16.87
CA GLN A 195 2.93 -9.83 18.03
C GLN A 195 1.53 -10.36 18.40
N GLU A 196 0.50 -9.53 18.24
CA GLU A 196 -0.89 -9.91 18.46
C GLU A 196 -1.41 -10.95 17.47
N LEU A 197 -0.86 -10.96 16.23
CA LEU A 197 -1.19 -11.95 15.20
C LEU A 197 -0.38 -13.26 15.32
N GLN A 198 0.70 -13.26 16.10
CA GLN A 198 1.56 -14.44 16.31
C GLN A 198 1.15 -15.27 17.54
N ASN A 199 0.36 -14.71 18.44
CA ASN A 199 -0.24 -15.36 19.60
C ASN A 199 -1.64 -15.87 19.27
#